data_83a37bdc0044351a4e53056b900de9b9
#
_entry.id   83a37bdc0044351a4e53056b900de9b9
#
_cell.length_a   1.000
_cell.length_b   1.000
_cell.length_c   1.000
_cell.angle_alpha   90.00
_cell.angle_beta   90.00
_cell.angle_gamma   90.00
#
_symmetry.space_group_name_H-M   'P 1'
#
loop_
_entity.id
_entity.type
_entity.pdbx_description
1 polymer ?
#
loop_
_entity_poly.entity_id
_entity_poly.type
_entity_poly.pdbx_seq_one_letter_code
_entity_poly.pdbx_strand_id
1 'polypeptide(L)'
;MRLHQIVLAALLAILSCAATAGTMSCPDLANAVQVNSCPAEDELKHTYSGFCSDTAKAYANQTDACIRYSDYREMKNVALWESKDGVFSGYVSCDLSADKLKASKATAMTVVRQGKLNKLVCSYPNALNFTYRTKGACTVDNEKACAANPANCQATCD
;
A
#
# COMPACT_ATOMS: atom_id res chain seq x y z
N MET A 1 58.37 8.38 -44.77
CA MET A 1 57.07 7.74 -44.57
C MET A 1 56.69 8.00 -43.07
N ARG A 2 55.78 8.94 -42.82
CA ARG A 2 55.34 9.31 -41.46
C ARG A 2 53.99 8.64 -41.21
N LEU A 3 53.99 7.69 -40.28
CA LEU A 3 52.80 6.97 -39.83
C LEU A 3 51.99 7.91 -38.92
N HIS A 4 50.82 8.34 -39.37
CA HIS A 4 49.91 9.11 -38.55
C HIS A 4 49.13 8.12 -37.65
N GLN A 5 49.47 8.13 -36.36
CA GLN A 5 48.65 7.46 -35.33
C GLN A 5 47.45 8.34 -35.05
N ILE A 6 46.30 7.90 -35.55
CA ILE A 6 45.00 8.46 -35.15
C ILE A 6 44.63 7.85 -33.83
N VAL A 7 44.78 8.62 -32.75
CA VAL A 7 44.27 8.27 -31.43
C VAL A 7 42.77 8.56 -31.44
N LEU A 8 41.97 7.53 -31.60
CA LEU A 8 40.52 7.59 -31.46
C LEU A 8 40.17 7.59 -29.98
N ALA A 9 40.01 8.79 -29.41
CA ALA A 9 39.49 8.95 -28.03
C ALA A 9 38.01 8.63 -28.05
N ALA A 10 37.68 7.40 -27.70
CA ALA A 10 36.28 6.99 -27.42
C ALA A 10 35.82 7.66 -26.13
N LEU A 11 35.06 8.74 -26.28
CA LEU A 11 34.32 9.35 -25.16
C LEU A 11 33.18 8.39 -24.79
N LEU A 12 33.40 7.53 -23.79
CA LEU A 12 32.31 6.82 -23.13
C LEU A 12 31.50 7.85 -22.32
N ALA A 13 30.44 8.35 -22.91
CA ALA A 13 29.42 9.08 -22.21
C ALA A 13 28.69 8.06 -21.31
N ILE A 14 29.08 7.99 -20.04
CA ILE A 14 28.36 7.26 -19.01
C ILE A 14 27.07 8.03 -18.80
N LEU A 15 25.95 7.60 -19.43
CA LEU A 15 24.61 8.05 -19.05
C LEU A 15 24.35 7.53 -17.65
N SER A 16 24.70 8.33 -16.66
CA SER A 16 24.23 8.15 -15.30
C SER A 16 22.73 8.41 -15.32
N CYS A 17 21.89 7.34 -15.36
CA CYS A 17 20.50 7.44 -14.98
C CYS A 17 20.47 7.86 -13.51
N ALA A 18 20.41 9.17 -13.26
CA ALA A 18 20.06 9.67 -11.94
C ALA A 18 18.63 9.20 -11.69
N ALA A 19 18.45 8.25 -10.77
CA ALA A 19 17.13 7.95 -10.21
C ALA A 19 16.63 9.26 -9.60
N THR A 20 15.62 9.85 -10.21
CA THR A 20 14.99 11.06 -9.64
C THR A 20 14.14 10.62 -8.47
N ALA A 21 14.57 10.97 -7.26
CA ALA A 21 13.76 10.81 -6.06
C ALA A 21 12.41 11.52 -6.27
N GLY A 22 11.32 10.76 -6.18
CA GLY A 22 9.97 11.25 -6.38
C GLY A 22 9.29 11.59 -5.07
N THR A 23 8.58 12.73 -5.01
CA THR A 23 7.72 13.05 -3.87
C THR A 23 6.41 12.28 -3.97
N MET A 24 6.09 11.52 -2.92
CA MET A 24 4.86 10.76 -2.75
C MET A 24 3.99 11.44 -1.70
N SER A 25 2.73 11.67 -2.01
CA SER A 25 1.75 12.23 -1.06
C SER A 25 0.67 11.21 -0.76
N CYS A 26 0.10 11.25 0.45
CA CYS A 26 -1.07 10.43 0.75
C CYS A 26 -2.23 10.80 -0.18
N PRO A 27 -2.92 9.81 -0.78
CA PRO A 27 -3.98 10.07 -1.73
C PRO A 27 -5.20 10.73 -1.06
N ASP A 28 -5.84 11.64 -1.79
CA ASP A 28 -7.20 12.09 -1.45
C ASP A 28 -8.18 10.99 -1.85
N LEU A 29 -8.86 10.41 -0.86
CA LEU A 29 -9.78 9.30 -1.06
C LEU A 29 -11.11 9.71 -1.72
N ALA A 30 -11.37 11.00 -1.93
CA ALA A 30 -12.58 11.46 -2.61
C ALA A 30 -12.79 10.81 -3.99
N ASN A 31 -11.69 10.49 -4.67
CA ASN A 31 -11.69 9.85 -5.99
C ASN A 31 -11.20 8.40 -5.96
N ALA A 32 -11.11 7.78 -4.78
CA ALA A 32 -10.75 6.37 -4.66
C ALA A 32 -11.81 5.46 -5.32
N VAL A 33 -11.36 4.36 -5.91
CA VAL A 33 -12.19 3.42 -6.67
C VAL A 33 -12.16 2.06 -5.99
N GLN A 34 -13.33 1.45 -5.84
CA GLN A 34 -13.44 0.07 -5.41
C GLN A 34 -13.11 -0.86 -6.59
N VAL A 35 -12.16 -1.77 -6.40
CA VAL A 35 -11.66 -2.66 -7.46
C VAL A 35 -12.49 -3.93 -7.58
N ASN A 36 -12.86 -4.52 -6.44
CA ASN A 36 -13.68 -5.73 -6.39
C ASN A 36 -14.90 -5.51 -5.50
N SER A 37 -15.96 -6.29 -5.76
CA SER A 37 -17.17 -6.28 -4.93
C SER A 37 -16.89 -6.82 -3.52
N CYS A 38 -17.69 -6.38 -2.58
CA CYS A 38 -17.75 -6.99 -1.25
C CYS A 38 -18.27 -8.41 -1.34
N PRO A 39 -17.74 -9.35 -0.54
CA PRO A 39 -18.26 -10.69 -0.50
C PRO A 39 -19.70 -10.70 0.06
N ALA A 40 -20.52 -11.61 -0.47
CA ALA A 40 -21.86 -11.85 0.08
C ALA A 40 -21.77 -12.61 1.42
N GLU A 41 -22.77 -12.41 2.28
CA GLU A 41 -22.79 -13.08 3.58
C GLU A 41 -22.78 -14.62 3.46
N ASP A 42 -23.45 -15.16 2.46
CA ASP A 42 -23.46 -16.61 2.22
C ASP A 42 -22.09 -17.12 1.72
N GLU A 43 -21.38 -16.31 0.94
CA GLU A 43 -20.02 -16.61 0.52
C GLU A 43 -19.06 -16.63 1.73
N LEU A 44 -19.18 -15.65 2.63
CA LEU A 44 -18.38 -15.62 3.86
C LEU A 44 -18.63 -16.82 4.75
N LYS A 45 -19.88 -17.26 4.91
CA LYS A 45 -20.22 -18.46 5.69
C LYS A 45 -19.68 -19.73 5.05
N HIS A 46 -19.78 -19.84 3.72
CA HIS A 46 -19.26 -21.00 2.99
C HIS A 46 -17.73 -21.07 3.12
N THR A 47 -17.05 -19.97 2.88
CA THR A 47 -15.58 -19.89 2.96
C THR A 47 -15.06 -20.01 4.39
N TYR A 48 -15.83 -19.58 5.41
CA TYR A 48 -15.51 -19.81 6.82
C TYR A 48 -15.39 -21.29 7.14
N SER A 49 -16.36 -22.10 6.72
CA SER A 49 -16.35 -23.53 6.97
C SER A 49 -15.12 -24.21 6.33
N GLY A 50 -14.77 -23.87 5.09
CA GLY A 50 -13.57 -24.37 4.42
C GLY A 50 -12.27 -23.92 5.06
N PHE A 51 -12.16 -22.62 5.42
CA PHE A 51 -10.97 -22.04 6.03
C PHE A 51 -10.70 -22.62 7.43
N CYS A 52 -11.73 -22.78 8.24
CA CYS A 52 -11.60 -23.21 9.64
C CYS A 52 -11.56 -24.73 9.81
N SER A 53 -11.87 -25.51 8.80
CA SER A 53 -11.66 -26.96 8.77
C SER A 53 -10.25 -27.39 8.34
N ASP A 54 -9.40 -26.45 7.92
CA ASP A 54 -8.02 -26.72 7.51
C ASP A 54 -7.13 -26.98 8.74
N THR A 55 -6.80 -28.25 8.96
CA THR A 55 -5.96 -28.69 10.10
C THR A 55 -4.53 -28.10 10.04
N ALA A 56 -3.99 -27.81 8.85
CA ALA A 56 -2.65 -27.23 8.72
C ALA A 56 -2.59 -25.84 9.36
N LYS A 57 -3.66 -25.07 9.31
CA LYS A 57 -3.76 -23.75 9.96
C LYS A 57 -3.80 -23.86 11.48
N ALA A 58 -4.45 -24.90 12.02
CA ALA A 58 -4.46 -25.18 13.44
C ALA A 58 -3.05 -25.46 13.96
N TYR A 59 -2.25 -26.24 13.22
CA TYR A 59 -0.85 -26.50 13.57
C TYR A 59 0.05 -25.26 13.42
N ALA A 60 -0.30 -24.32 12.55
CA ALA A 60 0.41 -23.07 12.37
C ALA A 60 -0.01 -21.96 13.36
N ASN A 61 -0.86 -22.24 14.35
CA ASN A 61 -1.43 -21.27 15.30
C ASN A 61 -2.21 -20.12 14.62
N GLN A 62 -2.84 -20.40 13.47
CA GLN A 62 -3.61 -19.41 12.68
C GLN A 62 -5.12 -19.58 12.90
N THR A 63 -5.55 -19.78 14.15
CA THR A 63 -6.90 -20.19 14.47
C THR A 63 -7.77 -19.11 15.12
N ASP A 64 -7.20 -17.95 15.48
CA ASP A 64 -7.94 -16.90 16.19
C ASP A 64 -9.21 -16.47 15.44
N ALA A 65 -9.11 -16.32 14.11
CA ALA A 65 -10.26 -16.01 13.27
C ALA A 65 -11.31 -17.13 13.18
N CYS A 66 -11.03 -18.33 13.70
CA CYS A 66 -11.92 -19.49 13.69
C CYS A 66 -12.63 -19.73 15.03
N ILE A 67 -12.34 -18.97 16.07
CA ILE A 67 -13.01 -19.08 17.37
C ILE A 67 -14.47 -18.66 17.21
N ARG A 68 -14.74 -17.59 16.46
CA ARG A 68 -16.09 -17.10 16.17
C ARG A 68 -16.21 -16.68 14.72
N TYR A 69 -17.36 -16.91 14.13
CA TYR A 69 -17.63 -16.44 12.77
C TYR A 69 -17.48 -14.93 12.62
N SER A 70 -17.83 -14.16 13.63
CA SER A 70 -17.65 -12.70 13.63
C SER A 70 -16.21 -12.28 13.40
N ASP A 71 -15.24 -12.99 13.98
CA ASP A 71 -13.81 -12.67 13.84
C ASP A 71 -13.31 -12.99 12.42
N TYR A 72 -13.79 -14.09 11.85
CA TYR A 72 -13.55 -14.42 10.45
C TYR A 72 -14.18 -13.39 9.50
N ARG A 73 -15.44 -13.03 9.76
CA ARG A 73 -16.16 -12.03 8.97
C ARG A 73 -15.45 -10.68 8.99
N GLU A 74 -15.02 -10.22 10.15
CA GLU A 74 -14.24 -8.96 10.25
C GLU A 74 -12.97 -9.00 9.40
N MET A 75 -12.25 -10.11 9.41
CA MET A 75 -11.03 -10.29 8.63
C MET A 75 -11.29 -10.38 7.12
N LYS A 76 -12.40 -10.99 6.68
CA LYS A 76 -12.67 -11.34 5.28
C LYS A 76 -13.70 -10.45 4.57
N ASN A 77 -14.54 -9.73 5.32
CA ASN A 77 -15.51 -8.81 4.76
C ASN A 77 -14.85 -7.49 4.35
N VAL A 78 -13.95 -7.59 3.37
CA VAL A 78 -13.16 -6.47 2.88
C VAL A 78 -13.16 -6.43 1.35
N ALA A 79 -13.06 -5.23 0.80
CA ALA A 79 -12.85 -5.00 -0.62
C ALA A 79 -11.55 -4.23 -0.84
N LEU A 80 -10.89 -4.47 -1.97
CA LEU A 80 -9.74 -3.70 -2.40
C LEU A 80 -10.20 -2.36 -2.97
N TRP A 81 -9.58 -1.30 -2.52
CA TRP A 81 -9.73 0.05 -3.04
C TRP A 81 -8.38 0.58 -3.50
N GLU A 82 -8.41 1.40 -4.54
CA GLU A 82 -7.23 2.06 -5.09
C GLU A 82 -7.42 3.57 -5.13
N SER A 83 -6.33 4.31 -5.00
CA SER A 83 -6.31 5.73 -5.33
C SER A 83 -6.63 5.94 -6.80
N LYS A 84 -7.06 7.15 -7.18
CA LYS A 84 -7.44 7.49 -8.57
C LYS A 84 -6.36 7.12 -9.60
N ASP A 85 -5.11 7.24 -9.22
CA ASP A 85 -3.93 6.94 -10.05
C ASP A 85 -3.46 5.47 -9.95
N GLY A 86 -4.11 4.65 -9.10
CA GLY A 86 -3.75 3.25 -8.87
C GLY A 86 -2.46 3.04 -8.07
N VAL A 87 -1.79 4.10 -7.61
CA VAL A 87 -0.49 4.01 -6.94
C VAL A 87 -0.61 3.47 -5.53
N PHE A 88 -1.63 3.91 -4.79
CA PHE A 88 -1.92 3.44 -3.44
C PHE A 88 -3.12 2.50 -3.45
N SER A 89 -3.04 1.46 -2.65
CA SER A 89 -4.16 0.53 -2.46
C SER A 89 -4.35 0.15 -1.00
N GLY A 90 -5.58 -0.24 -0.63
CA GLY A 90 -5.93 -0.68 0.70
C GLY A 90 -7.13 -1.61 0.71
N TYR A 91 -7.13 -2.57 1.64
CA TYR A 91 -8.33 -3.35 1.93
C TYR A 91 -9.19 -2.58 2.93
N VAL A 92 -10.44 -2.41 2.59
CA VAL A 92 -11.41 -1.62 3.36
C VAL A 92 -12.56 -2.52 3.77
N SER A 93 -12.96 -2.44 5.03
CA SER A 93 -14.15 -3.14 5.53
C SER A 93 -15.38 -2.76 4.72
N CYS A 94 -16.13 -3.75 4.28
CA CYS A 94 -17.39 -3.57 3.57
C CYS A 94 -18.52 -3.01 4.47
N ASP A 95 -18.29 -2.97 5.77
CA ASP A 95 -19.20 -2.33 6.73
C ASP A 95 -19.00 -0.80 6.78
N LEU A 96 -17.91 -0.29 6.18
CA LEU A 96 -17.69 1.15 6.01
C LEU A 96 -18.31 1.64 4.70
N SER A 97 -19.20 2.62 4.77
CA SER A 97 -19.81 3.18 3.55
C SER A 97 -18.78 3.92 2.69
N ALA A 98 -18.97 3.85 1.38
CA ALA A 98 -18.13 4.55 0.40
C ALA A 98 -18.03 6.06 0.67
N ASP A 99 -19.11 6.70 1.10
CA ASP A 99 -19.12 8.13 1.43
C ASP A 99 -18.21 8.46 2.60
N LYS A 100 -18.23 7.64 3.67
CA LYS A 100 -17.33 7.81 4.82
C LYS A 100 -15.88 7.60 4.43
N LEU A 101 -15.59 6.59 3.59
CA LEU A 101 -14.26 6.38 3.05
C LEU A 101 -13.80 7.61 2.25
N LYS A 102 -14.59 8.06 1.30
CA LYS A 102 -14.25 9.18 0.41
C LYS A 102 -14.11 10.52 1.14
N ALA A 103 -14.81 10.70 2.26
CA ALA A 103 -14.68 11.88 3.11
C ALA A 103 -13.46 11.85 4.02
N SER A 104 -12.80 10.69 4.16
CA SER A 104 -11.65 10.52 5.07
C SER A 104 -10.43 11.27 4.57
N LYS A 105 -9.73 11.94 5.49
CA LYS A 105 -8.48 12.65 5.24
C LYS A 105 -7.33 11.93 5.94
N ALA A 106 -6.15 11.93 5.32
CA ALA A 106 -4.96 11.31 5.90
C ALA A 106 -4.60 11.97 7.24
N THR A 107 -4.21 11.17 8.21
CA THR A 107 -3.84 11.60 9.57
C THR A 107 -2.38 11.29 9.89
N ALA A 108 -1.78 10.33 9.19
CA ALA A 108 -0.38 9.96 9.35
C ALA A 108 0.18 9.34 8.08
N MET A 109 1.50 9.43 7.93
CA MET A 109 2.27 8.72 6.93
C MET A 109 3.48 8.10 7.60
N THR A 110 3.71 6.80 7.36
CA THR A 110 4.85 6.06 7.91
C THR A 110 5.49 5.16 6.87
N VAL A 111 6.77 4.83 7.06
CA VAL A 111 7.47 3.84 6.26
C VAL A 111 7.69 2.59 7.09
N VAL A 112 7.22 1.45 6.58
CA VAL A 112 7.43 0.13 7.20
C VAL A 112 8.27 -0.73 6.28
N ARG A 113 9.40 -1.24 6.77
CA ARG A 113 10.22 -2.18 6.03
C ARG A 113 9.67 -3.60 6.19
N GLN A 114 9.42 -4.26 5.07
CA GLN A 114 8.93 -5.64 5.03
C GLN A 114 9.84 -6.48 4.13
N GLY A 115 10.81 -7.14 4.73
CA GLY A 115 11.84 -7.87 4.00
C GLY A 115 12.68 -6.93 3.11
N LYS A 116 12.60 -7.14 1.78
CA LYS A 116 13.30 -6.32 0.78
C LYS A 116 12.47 -5.16 0.23
N LEU A 117 11.24 -4.98 0.72
CA LEU A 117 10.33 -3.92 0.28
C LEU A 117 10.17 -2.88 1.37
N ASN A 118 10.05 -1.63 0.95
CA ASN A 118 9.54 -0.53 1.76
C ASN A 118 8.06 -0.35 1.45
N LYS A 119 7.26 -0.24 2.49
CA LYS A 119 5.83 0.02 2.41
C LYS A 119 5.56 1.39 3.01
N LEU A 120 5.17 2.33 2.17
CA LEU A 120 4.66 3.62 2.60
C LEU A 120 3.19 3.43 2.98
N VAL A 121 2.83 3.82 4.19
CA VAL A 121 1.49 3.65 4.75
C VAL A 121 0.89 5.01 5.04
N CYS A 122 -0.20 5.32 4.38
CA CYS A 122 -1.06 6.46 4.66
C CYS A 122 -2.22 5.99 5.55
N SER A 123 -2.30 6.54 6.76
CA SER A 123 -3.36 6.21 7.73
C SER A 123 -4.45 7.27 7.71
N TYR A 124 -5.69 6.81 7.86
CA TYR A 124 -6.92 7.61 7.89
C TYR A 124 -7.77 7.20 9.10
N PRO A 125 -8.82 7.95 9.45
CA PRO A 125 -9.78 7.53 10.48
C PRO A 125 -10.38 6.14 10.19
N ASN A 126 -10.92 5.50 11.22
CA ASN A 126 -11.56 4.18 11.16
C ASN A 126 -10.59 3.05 10.75
N ALA A 127 -9.33 3.12 11.18
CA ALA A 127 -8.28 2.16 10.86
C ALA A 127 -8.04 1.94 9.35
N LEU A 128 -8.47 2.88 8.50
CA LEU A 128 -8.19 2.84 7.08
C LEU A 128 -6.71 3.06 6.82
N ASN A 129 -6.13 2.23 5.94
CA ASN A 129 -4.76 2.39 5.50
C ASN A 129 -4.68 2.16 3.98
N PHE A 130 -4.06 3.11 3.29
CA PHE A 130 -3.67 2.96 1.91
C PHE A 130 -2.16 2.85 1.82
N THR A 131 -1.66 1.92 1.01
CA THR A 131 -0.25 1.59 0.98
C THR A 131 0.32 1.61 -0.43
N TYR A 132 1.55 2.11 -0.53
CA TYR A 132 2.41 1.98 -1.70
C TYR A 132 3.60 1.09 -1.34
N ARG A 133 4.02 0.21 -2.26
CA ARG A 133 5.16 -0.69 -2.07
C ARG A 133 6.23 -0.43 -3.10
N THR A 134 7.47 -0.28 -2.64
CA THR A 134 8.63 -0.06 -3.52
C THR A 134 9.85 -0.83 -3.01
N LYS A 135 10.83 -1.04 -3.90
CA LYS A 135 12.17 -1.51 -3.53
C LYS A 135 13.09 -0.35 -3.16
N GLY A 136 12.76 0.87 -3.63
CA GLY A 136 13.49 2.08 -3.32
C GLY A 136 13.38 2.47 -1.84
N ALA A 137 14.32 3.26 -1.36
CA ALA A 137 14.23 3.82 -0.03
C ALA A 137 13.19 4.94 0.00
N CYS A 138 12.41 5.00 1.08
CA CYS A 138 11.48 6.09 1.32
C CYS A 138 11.76 6.74 2.68
N THR A 139 11.66 8.04 2.74
CA THR A 139 11.76 8.82 3.98
C THR A 139 10.56 9.75 4.08
N VAL A 140 9.86 9.73 5.22
CA VAL A 140 8.75 10.67 5.47
C VAL A 140 9.35 12.01 5.86
N ASP A 141 8.94 13.09 5.18
CA ASP A 141 9.52 14.41 5.34
C ASP A 141 9.23 15.00 6.73
N ASN A 142 8.00 14.85 7.21
CA ASN A 142 7.60 15.29 8.55
C ASN A 142 6.36 14.52 9.05
N GLU A 143 6.57 13.52 9.88
CA GLU A 143 5.48 12.71 10.43
C GLU A 143 4.45 13.50 11.23
N LYS A 144 4.90 14.54 11.97
CA LYS A 144 4.01 15.38 12.81
C LYS A 144 3.20 16.38 11.98
N ALA A 145 3.73 16.83 10.86
CA ALA A 145 3.05 17.80 10.01
C ALA A 145 1.80 17.19 9.33
N CYS A 146 1.82 15.88 9.07
CA CYS A 146 0.70 15.13 8.51
C CYS A 146 -0.55 15.22 9.40
N ALA A 147 -0.41 15.09 10.71
CA ALA A 147 -1.53 15.16 11.65
C ALA A 147 -2.16 16.57 11.70
N ALA A 148 -1.36 17.64 11.49
CA ALA A 148 -1.84 19.01 11.49
C ALA A 148 -2.52 19.40 10.16
N ASN A 149 -2.00 18.89 9.02
CA ASN A 149 -2.55 19.16 7.70
C ASN A 149 -2.29 17.95 6.77
N PRO A 150 -3.36 17.29 6.27
CA PRO A 150 -3.23 16.15 5.36
C PRO A 150 -2.40 16.41 4.10
N ALA A 151 -2.36 17.64 3.61
CA ALA A 151 -1.53 18.02 2.46
C ALA A 151 -0.02 17.89 2.73
N ASN A 152 0.38 17.86 4.00
CA ASN A 152 1.78 17.70 4.43
C ASN A 152 2.17 16.22 4.63
N CYS A 153 1.28 15.28 4.35
CA CYS A 153 1.57 13.85 4.36
C CYS A 153 2.40 13.47 3.13
N GLN A 154 3.71 13.73 3.18
CA GLN A 154 4.62 13.54 2.06
C GLN A 154 5.82 12.70 2.46
N ALA A 155 6.33 11.96 1.49
CA ALA A 155 7.57 11.19 1.58
C ALA A 155 8.36 11.34 0.30
N THR A 156 9.67 11.26 0.41
CA THR A 156 10.59 11.18 -0.72
C THR A 156 11.00 9.73 -0.90
N CYS A 157 10.83 9.18 -2.11
CA CYS A 157 11.20 7.80 -2.47
C CYS A 157 12.14 7.79 -3.67
N ASP A 158 13.18 6.91 -3.64
CA ASP A 158 14.11 6.65 -4.73
C ASP A 158 13.50 5.76 -5.81
#